data_14ead388edd1832ee81acc986f961b8c
#
_entry.id   14ead388edd1832ee81acc986f961b8c
#
_cell.length_a   1.000
_cell.length_b   1.000
_cell.length_c   1.000
_cell.angle_alpha   90.00
_cell.angle_beta   90.00
_cell.angle_gamma   90.00
#
_symmetry.space_group_name_H-M   'P 1'
#
loop_
_entity.id
_entity.type
_entity.pdbx_description
1 polymer ?
#
loop_
_entity_poly.entity_id
_entity_poly.type
_entity_poly.pdbx_seq_one_letter_code
_entity_poly.pdbx_strand_id
1 'polypeptide(L)'
;MTDREQVAVCPVVLVEFYSGLASAERPQWDNYFATLDFWDHSESASRQAGRFRYDAARRGAAIGVADALIAATAIEHDATILTDNVRDYPMPGIRVLSLRE
;
A
#
# COMPACT_ATOMS: atom_id res chain seq x y z
N MET A 1 19.38 6.09 11.03
CA MET A 1 18.76 5.91 11.03
C MET A 1 17.97 6.17 11.51
N THR A 2 17.63 6.36 11.51
CA THR A 2 16.89 6.53 12.05
C THR A 2 16.15 5.90 12.31
N ASP A 3 16.13 5.60 12.61
CA ASP A 3 15.55 4.80 12.96
C ASP A 3 14.33 4.85 13.26
N ARG A 4 13.85 5.42 13.19
CA ARG A 4 12.66 5.40 13.36
C ARG A 4 12.02 5.61 12.20
N GLU A 5 11.67 4.61 11.52
CA GLU A 5 10.95 4.69 10.44
C GLU A 5 9.57 4.92 10.79
N GLN A 6 8.86 5.83 10.18
CA GLN A 6 7.46 6.05 10.42
C GLN A 6 6.66 5.04 9.66
N VAL A 7 5.60 4.52 10.26
CA VAL A 7 4.68 3.61 9.61
C VAL A 7 3.44 4.41 9.22
N ALA A 8 3.02 4.26 7.98
CA ALA A 8 1.87 4.97 7.47
C ALA A 8 0.90 4.02 6.83
N VAL A 9 -0.36 4.42 6.73
CA VAL A 9 -1.37 3.69 6.01
C VAL A 9 -2.03 4.63 5.01
N CYS A 10 -2.67 4.06 4.00
CA CYS A 10 -3.37 4.83 3.01
C CYS A 10 -4.80 4.31 2.89
N PRO A 11 -5.68 5.07 2.24
CA PRO A 11 -7.10 4.71 2.22
C PRO A 11 -7.40 3.29 1.79
N VAL A 12 -6.80 2.80 0.71
CA VAL A 12 -7.15 1.49 0.21
C VAL A 12 -6.73 0.37 1.16
N VAL A 13 -5.65 0.59 1.93
CA VAL A 13 -5.23 -0.40 2.92
C VAL A 13 -6.29 -0.52 4.01
N LEU A 14 -6.81 0.62 4.47
CA LEU A 14 -7.85 0.59 5.49
C LEU A 14 -9.11 -0.10 4.99
N VAL A 15 -9.49 0.19 3.74
CA VAL A 15 -10.67 -0.45 3.17
C VAL A 15 -10.52 -1.97 3.19
N GLU A 16 -9.38 -2.45 2.72
CA GLU A 16 -9.17 -3.89 2.65
C GLU A 16 -9.10 -4.52 4.03
N PHE A 17 -8.41 -3.85 4.95
CA PHE A 17 -8.28 -4.40 6.29
C PHE A 17 -9.64 -4.49 6.98
N TYR A 18 -10.41 -3.40 6.95
CA TYR A 18 -11.70 -3.38 7.65
C TYR A 18 -12.73 -4.27 6.98
N SER A 19 -12.55 -4.57 5.70
CA SER A 19 -13.48 -5.46 5.02
C SER A 19 -13.47 -6.86 5.60
N GLY A 20 -12.37 -7.27 6.20
CA GLY A 20 -12.27 -8.59 6.80
C GLY A 20 -12.31 -8.59 8.32
N LEU A 21 -12.67 -7.46 8.94
CA LEU A 21 -12.54 -7.34 10.38
C LEU A 21 -13.89 -7.46 11.07
N ALA A 22 -13.98 -8.33 12.08
CA ALA A 22 -15.19 -8.50 12.84
C ALA A 22 -15.51 -7.23 13.62
N SER A 23 -16.80 -6.93 13.75
CA SER A 23 -17.20 -5.65 14.36
C SER A 23 -16.71 -5.50 15.80
N ALA A 24 -16.61 -6.61 16.53
CA ALA A 24 -16.17 -6.54 17.92
C ALA A 24 -14.71 -6.08 18.05
N GLU A 25 -13.94 -6.24 16.98
CA GLU A 25 -12.52 -5.89 17.03
C GLU A 25 -12.23 -4.49 16.52
N ARG A 26 -13.22 -3.82 15.97
CA ARG A 26 -13.02 -2.51 15.37
C ARG A 26 -12.42 -1.48 16.32
N PRO A 27 -12.90 -1.37 17.56
CA PRO A 27 -12.38 -0.30 18.42
C PRO A 27 -10.89 -0.40 18.66
N GLN A 28 -10.36 -1.61 18.86
CA GLN A 28 -8.94 -1.74 19.11
C GLN A 28 -8.11 -1.40 17.88
N TRP A 29 -8.61 -1.74 16.68
CA TRP A 29 -7.89 -1.41 15.46
C TRP A 29 -8.02 0.06 15.10
N ASP A 30 -9.18 0.67 15.40
CA ASP A 30 -9.32 2.11 15.23
C ASP A 30 -8.27 2.84 16.06
N ASN A 31 -8.07 2.39 17.31
CA ASN A 31 -7.07 3.01 18.16
C ASN A 31 -5.67 2.82 17.62
N TYR A 32 -5.38 1.63 17.12
CA TYR A 32 -4.06 1.36 16.59
C TYR A 32 -3.77 2.22 15.36
N PHE A 33 -4.70 2.24 14.40
CA PHE A 33 -4.47 3.00 13.17
C PHE A 33 -4.40 4.50 13.44
N ALA A 34 -5.05 4.97 14.49
CA ALA A 34 -4.97 6.39 14.84
C ALA A 34 -3.57 6.82 15.24
N THR A 35 -2.69 5.87 15.57
CA THR A 35 -1.31 6.20 15.92
C THR A 35 -0.38 6.27 14.72
N LEU A 36 -0.86 5.87 13.53
CA LEU A 36 -0.03 5.84 12.34
C LEU A 36 -0.26 7.08 11.49
N ASP A 37 0.71 7.38 10.65
CA ASP A 37 0.52 8.43 9.67
C ASP A 37 -0.50 7.97 8.63
N PHE A 38 -1.26 8.89 8.11
CA PHE A 38 -2.23 8.57 7.07
C PHE A 38 -1.86 9.34 5.82
N TRP A 39 -1.61 8.63 4.73
CA TRP A 39 -1.25 9.24 3.45
C TRP A 39 -2.36 8.95 2.45
N ASP A 40 -3.00 10.01 2.00
CA ASP A 40 -4.05 9.88 1.01
C ASP A 40 -3.45 9.52 -0.35
N HIS A 41 -4.28 9.02 -1.24
CA HIS A 41 -3.86 8.77 -2.62
C HIS A 41 -4.04 10.07 -3.38
N SER A 42 -2.94 10.68 -3.80
CA SER A 42 -3.02 11.93 -4.55
C SER A 42 -3.52 11.68 -5.95
N GLU A 43 -3.88 12.75 -6.64
CA GLU A 43 -4.28 12.62 -8.03
C GLU A 43 -3.12 12.06 -8.86
N SER A 44 -1.91 12.54 -8.59
CA SER A 44 -0.73 12.07 -9.30
C SER A 44 -0.49 10.58 -9.08
N ALA A 45 -0.59 10.13 -7.81
CA ALA A 45 -0.43 8.71 -7.50
C ALA A 45 -1.51 7.88 -8.17
N SER A 46 -2.72 8.41 -8.22
CA SER A 46 -3.82 7.68 -8.85
C SER A 46 -3.59 7.47 -10.34
N ARG A 47 -3.06 8.48 -11.01
CA ARG A 47 -2.73 8.34 -12.43
C ARG A 47 -1.60 7.35 -12.63
N GLN A 48 -0.60 7.41 -11.76
CA GLN A 48 0.52 6.49 -11.85
C GLN A 48 0.07 5.05 -11.63
N ALA A 49 -0.87 4.85 -10.71
CA ALA A 49 -1.42 3.51 -10.48
C ALA A 49 -2.07 2.96 -11.75
N GLY A 50 -2.79 3.80 -12.46
CA GLY A 50 -3.37 3.40 -13.74
C GLY A 50 -2.32 3.01 -14.75
N ARG A 51 -1.23 3.77 -14.82
CA ARG A 51 -0.15 3.45 -15.74
C ARG A 51 0.51 2.13 -15.37
N PHE A 52 0.72 1.88 -14.10
CA PHE A 52 1.28 0.59 -13.67
C PHE A 52 0.43 -0.57 -14.16
N ARG A 53 -0.90 -0.43 -14.02
CA ARG A 53 -1.78 -1.50 -14.45
C ARG A 53 -1.76 -1.69 -15.95
N TYR A 54 -1.75 -0.58 -16.69
CA TYR A 54 -1.70 -0.64 -18.14
C TYR A 54 -0.41 -1.30 -18.62
N ASP A 55 0.72 -0.86 -18.07
CA ASP A 55 2.01 -1.38 -18.50
C ASP A 55 2.18 -2.85 -18.15
N ALA A 56 1.69 -3.24 -16.96
CA ALA A 56 1.78 -4.64 -16.55
C ALA A 56 0.96 -5.54 -17.48
N ALA A 57 -0.22 -5.08 -17.85
CA ALA A 57 -1.08 -5.86 -18.72
C ALA A 57 -0.40 -6.08 -20.09
N ARG A 58 0.35 -5.11 -20.58
CA ARG A 58 1.08 -5.27 -21.83
C ARG A 58 2.16 -6.33 -21.73
N ARG A 59 2.64 -6.62 -20.55
CA ARG A 59 3.64 -7.66 -20.33
C ARG A 59 3.01 -8.96 -19.85
N GLY A 60 1.68 -9.05 -19.90
CA GLY A 60 1.01 -10.27 -19.52
C GLY A 60 0.81 -10.44 -18.03
N ALA A 61 0.96 -9.37 -17.25
CA ALA A 61 0.78 -9.44 -15.81
C ALA A 61 -0.47 -8.67 -15.41
N ALA A 62 -1.06 -9.07 -14.29
CA ALA A 62 -2.22 -8.38 -13.76
C ALA A 62 -1.86 -7.81 -12.40
N ILE A 63 -2.12 -6.52 -12.21
CA ILE A 63 -1.93 -5.86 -10.94
C ILE A 63 -3.27 -5.32 -10.48
N GLY A 64 -3.66 -5.64 -9.25
CA GLY A 64 -4.93 -5.16 -8.73
C GLY A 64 -4.91 -3.65 -8.48
N VAL A 65 -6.08 -3.06 -8.42
CA VAL A 65 -6.21 -1.63 -8.18
C VAL A 65 -5.57 -1.24 -6.84
N ALA A 66 -5.83 -2.02 -5.79
CA ALA A 66 -5.29 -1.71 -4.48
C ALA A 66 -3.76 -1.72 -4.49
N ASP A 67 -3.17 -2.76 -5.07
CA ASP A 67 -1.71 -2.87 -5.08
C ASP A 67 -1.08 -1.76 -5.90
N ALA A 68 -1.71 -1.37 -7.00
CA ALA A 68 -1.20 -0.28 -7.82
C ALA A 68 -1.24 1.04 -7.07
N LEU A 69 -2.32 1.30 -6.32
CA LEU A 69 -2.44 2.53 -5.55
C LEU A 69 -1.44 2.57 -4.41
N ILE A 70 -1.23 1.44 -3.74
CA ILE A 70 -0.25 1.37 -2.65
C ILE A 70 1.14 1.66 -3.21
N ALA A 71 1.49 1.03 -4.33
CA ALA A 71 2.81 1.23 -4.92
C ALA A 71 3.03 2.68 -5.33
N ALA A 72 2.05 3.28 -5.99
CA ALA A 72 2.20 4.66 -6.46
C ALA A 72 2.31 5.63 -5.28
N THR A 73 1.53 5.40 -4.23
CA THR A 73 1.59 6.25 -3.04
C THR A 73 2.94 6.11 -2.34
N ALA A 74 3.45 4.89 -2.26
CA ALA A 74 4.75 4.66 -1.65
C ALA A 74 5.86 5.39 -2.42
N ILE A 75 5.82 5.35 -3.74
CA ILE A 75 6.81 6.04 -4.56
C ILE A 75 6.75 7.53 -4.30
N GLU A 76 5.56 8.08 -4.23
CA GLU A 76 5.38 9.50 -4.03
C GLU A 76 5.99 9.96 -2.71
N HIS A 77 5.96 9.12 -1.71
CA HIS A 77 6.50 9.43 -0.39
C HIS A 77 7.90 8.86 -0.19
N ASP A 78 8.49 8.27 -1.22
CA ASP A 78 9.80 7.63 -1.12
C ASP A 78 9.82 6.62 0.01
N ALA A 79 8.77 5.83 0.09
CA ALA A 79 8.57 4.89 1.19
C ALA A 79 8.78 3.46 0.72
N THR A 80 8.99 2.57 1.69
CA THR A 80 9.11 1.15 1.45
C THR A 80 7.78 0.47 1.78
N ILE A 81 7.35 -0.43 0.94
CA ILE A 81 6.12 -1.18 1.16
C ILE A 81 6.42 -2.38 2.05
N LEU A 82 5.66 -2.52 3.12
CA LEU A 82 5.74 -3.72 3.96
C LEU A 82 4.58 -4.63 3.57
N THR A 83 4.90 -5.85 3.18
CA THR A 83 3.87 -6.78 2.73
C THR A 83 4.31 -8.21 2.99
N ASP A 84 3.36 -9.11 3.17
CA ASP A 84 3.69 -10.53 3.24
C ASP A 84 3.55 -11.18 1.87
N ASN A 85 3.30 -10.41 0.81
CA ASN A 85 3.21 -10.95 -0.54
C ASN A 85 3.93 -10.06 -1.53
N VAL A 86 5.25 -10.22 -1.58
CA VAL A 86 6.11 -9.39 -2.43
C VAL A 86 5.74 -9.50 -3.91
N ARG A 87 5.20 -10.66 -4.31
CA ARG A 87 4.86 -10.87 -5.70
C ARG A 87 3.80 -9.93 -6.22
N ASP A 88 2.99 -9.33 -5.33
CA ASP A 88 1.95 -8.41 -5.75
C ASP A 88 2.51 -7.11 -6.27
N TYR A 89 3.83 -6.88 -6.11
CA TYR A 89 4.44 -5.60 -6.44
C TYR A 89 5.57 -5.72 -7.46
N PRO A 90 5.24 -6.14 -8.69
CA PRO A 90 6.28 -6.30 -9.72
C PRO A 90 6.65 -5.02 -10.46
N MET A 91 5.99 -3.89 -10.12
CA MET A 91 6.25 -2.65 -10.84
C MET A 91 7.61 -2.08 -10.49
N PRO A 92 8.20 -1.30 -11.40
CA PRO A 92 9.54 -0.75 -11.17
C PRO A 92 9.50 0.44 -10.22
N GLY A 93 10.65 0.72 -9.65
CA GLY A 93 10.81 1.95 -8.87
C GLY A 93 10.33 1.88 -7.44
N ILE A 94 9.97 0.68 -6.95
CA ILE A 94 9.50 0.57 -5.58
C ILE A 94 10.46 -0.26 -4.74
N ARG A 95 10.40 -0.05 -3.45
CA ARG A 95 11.14 -0.88 -2.48
C ARG A 95 10.11 -1.65 -1.68
N VAL A 96 10.30 -2.94 -1.58
CA VAL A 96 9.37 -3.83 -0.90
C VAL A 96 10.13 -4.63 0.14
N LEU A 97 9.57 -4.71 1.33
CA LEU A 97 10.16 -5.49 2.41
C LEU A 97 9.16 -6.53 2.85
N SER A 98 9.61 -7.77 2.89
CA SER A 98 8.73 -8.86 3.28
C SER A 98 8.52 -8.89 4.78
N LEU A 99 7.28 -9.10 5.19
CA LEU A 99 6.98 -9.32 6.60
C LEU A 99 7.30 -10.73 7.04
N ARG A 100 7.45 -11.69 6.09
CA ARG A 100 7.82 -13.01 6.43
C ARG A 100 9.27 -13.13 6.33
N GLU A 101 10.01 -13.17 6.97
CA GLU A 101 11.32 -13.21 6.83
C GLU A 101 11.87 -14.29 7.03
#